data_05631cfcb5746c33165ece857433b7ae
#
_entry.id   05631cfcb5746c33165ece857433b7ae
#
_cell.length_a   1.000
_cell.length_b   1.000
_cell.length_c   1.000
_cell.angle_alpha   90.00
_cell.angle_beta   90.00
_cell.angle_gamma   90.00
#
_symmetry.space_group_name_H-M   'P 1'
#
loop_
_entity.id
_entity.type
_entity.pdbx_description
1 polymer ?
#
loop_
_entity_poly.entity_id
_entity_poly.type
_entity_poly.pdbx_seq_one_letter_code
_entity_poly.pdbx_strand_id
1 'polypeptide(L)'
;MIVLDTHALVWWVNEDDRLSAPARELIDRESAAGNGQVLVSAITAWEIAMLVERDRIALAMDLDEWLLTVESLEGIAVVPVSARVAVQSATLPGAFHKDPADRMIVALARERNAVLVTADEKIQRYPHVRWAW
;
A
#
# COMPACT_ATOMS: atom_id res chain seq x y z
N MET A 1 2.30 6.04 11.76
CA MET A 1 2.08 6.19 10.31
C MET A 1 2.61 4.96 9.59
N ILE A 2 1.77 4.36 8.79
CA ILE A 2 2.13 3.19 7.95
C ILE A 2 1.70 3.45 6.51
N VAL A 3 2.34 2.73 5.59
CA VAL A 3 1.94 2.68 4.18
C VAL A 3 1.52 1.24 3.88
N LEU A 4 0.43 1.05 3.17
CA LEU A 4 -0.02 -0.29 2.77
C LEU A 4 0.45 -0.62 1.37
N ASP A 5 1.06 -1.80 1.20
CA ASP A 5 1.24 -2.40 -0.10
C ASP A 5 -0.12 -2.79 -0.69
N THR A 6 -0.20 -2.92 -2.00
CA THR A 6 -1.47 -3.16 -2.70
C THR A 6 -2.23 -4.36 -2.17
N HIS A 7 -1.57 -5.52 -2.03
CA HIS A 7 -2.23 -6.72 -1.52
C HIS A 7 -2.63 -6.59 -0.04
N ALA A 8 -1.84 -5.88 0.76
CA ALA A 8 -2.19 -5.64 2.16
C ALA A 8 -3.50 -4.85 2.27
N LEU A 9 -3.66 -3.81 1.44
CA LEU A 9 -4.91 -3.05 1.39
C LEU A 9 -6.10 -3.92 0.98
N VAL A 10 -5.96 -4.66 -0.11
CA VAL A 10 -7.05 -5.51 -0.64
C VAL A 10 -7.45 -6.55 0.38
N TRP A 11 -6.49 -7.24 0.98
CA TRP A 11 -6.78 -8.29 1.97
C TRP A 11 -7.39 -7.71 3.24
N TRP A 12 -6.98 -6.53 3.64
CA TRP A 12 -7.56 -5.88 4.81
C TRP A 12 -9.03 -5.48 4.58
N VAL A 13 -9.31 -4.83 3.46
CA VAL A 13 -10.68 -4.39 3.11
C VAL A 13 -11.61 -5.58 2.92
N ASN A 14 -11.11 -6.65 2.29
CA ASN A 14 -11.89 -7.87 2.02
C ASN A 14 -11.93 -8.84 3.20
N GLU A 15 -11.31 -8.52 4.33
CA GLU A 15 -11.20 -9.41 5.49
C GLU A 15 -10.63 -10.78 5.12
N ASP A 16 -9.63 -10.78 4.24
CA ASP A 16 -9.00 -11.97 3.70
C ASP A 16 -7.98 -12.55 4.69
N ASP A 17 -8.04 -13.86 4.91
CA ASP A 17 -7.16 -14.57 5.86
C ASP A 17 -5.69 -14.58 5.45
N ARG A 18 -5.36 -14.21 4.20
CA ARG A 18 -3.97 -14.05 3.76
C ARG A 18 -3.27 -12.89 4.44
N LEU A 19 -4.01 -11.90 4.94
CA LEU A 19 -3.44 -10.86 5.78
C LEU A 19 -3.05 -11.48 7.13
N SER A 20 -1.78 -11.34 7.52
CA SER A 20 -1.32 -11.90 8.79
C SER A 20 -2.01 -11.24 9.99
N ALA A 21 -2.12 -11.96 11.10
CA ALA A 21 -2.71 -11.40 12.31
C ALA A 21 -1.96 -10.15 12.81
N PRO A 22 -0.61 -10.14 12.87
CA PRO A 22 0.12 -8.93 13.25
C PRO A 22 -0.11 -7.74 12.30
N ALA A 23 -0.18 -7.98 10.99
CA ALA A 23 -0.44 -6.94 10.02
C ALA A 23 -1.85 -6.35 10.20
N ARG A 24 -2.86 -7.20 10.38
CA ARG A 24 -4.23 -6.76 10.65
C ARG A 24 -4.31 -5.90 11.91
N GLU A 25 -3.70 -6.36 12.98
CA GLU A 25 -3.68 -5.64 14.24
C GLU A 25 -3.00 -4.27 14.10
N LEU A 26 -1.90 -4.20 13.37
CA LEU A 26 -1.20 -2.94 13.11
C LEU A 26 -2.07 -1.97 12.32
N ILE A 27 -2.71 -2.44 11.24
CA ILE A 27 -3.58 -1.61 10.41
C ILE A 27 -4.79 -1.11 11.22
N ASP A 28 -5.45 -2.00 11.94
CA ASP A 28 -6.62 -1.65 12.76
C ASP A 28 -6.26 -0.60 13.80
N ARG A 29 -5.14 -0.73 14.45
CA ARG A 29 -4.67 0.24 15.44
C ARG A 29 -4.37 1.60 14.83
N GLU A 30 -3.66 1.62 13.71
CA GLU A 30 -3.31 2.89 13.05
C GLU A 30 -4.53 3.56 12.44
N SER A 31 -5.48 2.82 11.90
CA SER A 31 -6.71 3.40 11.36
C SER A 31 -7.60 3.98 12.47
N ALA A 32 -7.66 3.32 13.62
CA ALA A 32 -8.43 3.80 14.77
C ALA A 32 -7.85 5.06 15.43
N ALA A 33 -6.61 5.40 15.16
CA ALA A 33 -5.98 6.62 15.70
C ALA A 33 -6.64 7.91 15.17
N GLY A 34 -7.43 7.85 14.10
CA GLY A 34 -8.32 8.93 13.68
C GLY A 34 -7.64 10.15 13.06
N ASN A 35 -6.38 10.07 12.69
CA ASN A 35 -5.63 11.21 12.14
C ASN A 35 -4.90 10.88 10.84
N GLY A 36 -5.45 9.99 10.03
CA GLY A 36 -4.91 9.64 8.71
C GLY A 36 -3.54 8.98 8.76
N GLN A 37 -3.34 8.05 9.67
CA GLN A 37 -2.05 7.39 9.83
C GLN A 37 -1.81 6.22 8.87
N VAL A 38 -2.83 5.77 8.16
CA VAL A 38 -2.73 4.70 7.17
C VAL A 38 -2.72 5.32 5.77
N LEU A 39 -1.58 5.24 5.10
CA LEU A 39 -1.41 5.82 3.78
C LEU A 39 -1.51 4.76 2.69
N VAL A 40 -2.21 5.10 1.62
CA VAL A 40 -2.33 4.29 0.40
C VAL A 40 -1.86 5.16 -0.76
N SER A 41 -0.89 4.69 -1.53
CA SER A 41 -0.44 5.40 -2.71
C SER A 41 -1.50 5.37 -3.81
N ALA A 42 -1.67 6.47 -4.54
CA ALA A 42 -2.52 6.50 -5.72
C ALA A 42 -2.11 5.45 -6.76
N ILE A 43 -0.82 5.05 -6.80
CA ILE A 43 -0.37 3.97 -7.70
C ILE A 43 -1.02 2.63 -7.35
N THR A 44 -1.40 2.43 -6.10
CA THR A 44 -2.13 1.23 -5.68
C THR A 44 -3.50 1.16 -6.36
N ALA A 45 -4.19 2.29 -6.51
CA ALA A 45 -5.47 2.32 -7.24
C ALA A 45 -5.28 1.88 -8.70
N TRP A 46 -4.22 2.36 -9.37
CA TRP A 46 -3.88 1.93 -10.73
C TRP A 46 -3.58 0.43 -10.79
N GLU A 47 -2.79 -0.08 -9.85
CA GLU A 47 -2.42 -1.48 -9.80
C GLU A 47 -3.64 -2.38 -9.60
N ILE A 48 -4.54 -2.00 -8.69
CA ILE A 48 -5.80 -2.73 -8.46
C ILE A 48 -6.64 -2.74 -9.72
N ALA A 49 -6.78 -1.60 -10.40
CA ALA A 49 -7.54 -1.51 -11.64
C ALA A 49 -6.98 -2.47 -12.70
N MET A 50 -5.66 -2.55 -12.82
CA MET A 50 -5.01 -3.49 -13.73
C MET A 50 -5.23 -4.95 -13.34
N LEU A 51 -5.18 -5.27 -12.06
CA LEU A 51 -5.40 -6.62 -11.58
C LEU A 51 -6.85 -7.07 -11.77
N VAL A 52 -7.81 -6.18 -11.57
CA VAL A 52 -9.23 -6.44 -11.86
C VAL A 52 -9.43 -6.67 -13.36
N GLU A 53 -8.86 -5.83 -14.21
CA GLU A 53 -8.98 -5.94 -15.66
C GLU A 53 -8.38 -7.24 -16.20
N ARG A 54 -7.36 -7.79 -15.53
CA ARG A 54 -6.70 -9.05 -15.86
C ARG A 54 -7.28 -10.26 -15.13
N ASP A 55 -8.43 -10.12 -14.49
CA ASP A 55 -9.10 -11.18 -13.70
C ASP A 55 -8.20 -11.79 -12.61
N ARG A 56 -7.27 -11.01 -12.06
CA ARG A 56 -6.38 -11.47 -10.99
C ARG A 56 -6.87 -11.13 -9.59
N ILE A 57 -7.78 -10.17 -9.47
CA ILE A 57 -8.45 -9.81 -8.24
C ILE A 57 -9.95 -9.69 -8.55
N ALA A 58 -10.78 -10.26 -7.67
CA ALA A 58 -12.22 -10.06 -7.69
C ALA A 58 -12.60 -9.15 -6.54
N LEU A 59 -13.38 -8.11 -6.83
CA LEU A 59 -13.95 -7.21 -5.82
C LEU A 59 -15.43 -7.53 -5.64
N ALA A 60 -15.94 -7.33 -4.42
CA ALA A 60 -17.36 -7.58 -4.11
C ALA A 60 -18.29 -6.52 -4.71
N MET A 61 -17.73 -5.44 -5.23
CA MET A 61 -18.46 -4.32 -5.82
C MET A 61 -17.68 -3.77 -7.01
N ASP A 62 -18.33 -2.86 -7.77
CA ASP A 62 -17.65 -2.13 -8.84
C ASP A 62 -16.41 -1.40 -8.34
N LEU A 63 -15.39 -1.30 -9.21
CA LEU A 63 -14.09 -0.72 -8.85
C LEU A 63 -14.22 0.71 -8.32
N ASP A 64 -15.04 1.56 -8.99
CA ASP A 64 -15.23 2.94 -8.55
C ASP A 64 -15.89 3.02 -7.18
N GLU A 65 -16.88 2.17 -6.92
CA GLU A 65 -17.51 2.07 -5.60
C GLU A 65 -16.54 1.58 -4.55
N TRP A 66 -15.70 0.60 -4.91
CA TRP A 66 -14.68 0.06 -4.01
C TRP A 66 -13.68 1.15 -3.60
N LEU A 67 -13.22 1.93 -4.57
CA LEU A 67 -12.29 3.02 -4.31
C LEU A 67 -12.90 4.09 -3.40
N LEU A 68 -14.16 4.50 -3.68
CA LEU A 68 -14.88 5.43 -2.82
C LEU A 68 -15.04 4.89 -1.40
N THR A 69 -15.31 3.60 -1.26
CA THR A 69 -15.38 2.93 0.05
C THR A 69 -14.06 3.04 0.79
N VAL A 70 -12.95 2.76 0.13
CA VAL A 70 -11.61 2.87 0.72
C VAL A 70 -11.33 4.30 1.17
N GLU A 71 -11.61 5.28 0.32
CA GLU A 71 -11.39 6.69 0.64
C GLU A 71 -12.24 7.18 1.81
N SER A 72 -13.38 6.53 2.06
CA SER A 72 -14.30 6.88 3.16
C SER A 72 -13.92 6.24 4.51
N LEU A 73 -13.01 5.27 4.51
CA LEU A 73 -12.60 4.59 5.74
C LEU A 73 -11.83 5.54 6.66
N GLU A 74 -12.20 5.51 7.93
CA GLU A 74 -11.54 6.32 8.93
C GLU A 74 -10.06 5.97 9.04
N GLY A 75 -9.22 6.99 9.13
CA GLY A 75 -7.78 6.80 9.29
C GLY A 75 -7.02 6.48 8.01
N ILE A 76 -7.73 6.30 6.88
CA ILE A 76 -7.11 6.04 5.57
C ILE A 76 -6.93 7.35 4.81
N ALA A 77 -5.76 7.52 4.19
CA ALA A 77 -5.52 8.62 3.27
C ALA A 77 -4.92 8.08 1.97
N VAL A 78 -5.60 8.30 0.85
CA VAL A 78 -5.05 8.02 -0.47
C VAL A 78 -4.18 9.20 -0.86
N VAL A 79 -2.89 8.93 -1.10
CA VAL A 79 -1.87 9.96 -1.32
C VAL A 79 -1.51 10.00 -2.80
N PRO A 80 -1.56 11.19 -3.44
CA PRO A 80 -1.14 11.32 -4.82
C PRO A 80 0.34 10.96 -5.00
N VAL A 81 0.68 10.44 -6.18
CA VAL A 81 2.09 10.28 -6.56
C VAL A 81 2.65 11.66 -6.90
N SER A 82 3.44 12.23 -6.00
CA SER A 82 4.07 13.53 -6.23
C SER A 82 5.25 13.38 -7.20
N ALA A 83 5.67 14.49 -7.79
CA ALA A 83 6.87 14.52 -8.63
C ALA A 83 8.10 14.03 -7.84
N ARG A 84 8.20 14.42 -6.57
CA ARG A 84 9.29 13.99 -5.69
C ARG A 84 9.32 12.48 -5.47
N VAL A 85 8.18 11.86 -5.17
CA VAL A 85 8.07 10.41 -5.02
C VAL A 85 8.41 9.70 -6.33
N ALA A 86 7.93 10.22 -7.46
CA ALA A 86 8.24 9.66 -8.77
C ALA A 86 9.75 9.66 -9.03
N VAL A 87 10.43 10.78 -8.78
CA VAL A 87 11.89 10.87 -8.93
C VAL A 87 12.60 9.91 -7.97
N GLN A 88 12.22 9.92 -6.71
CA GLN A 88 12.82 9.03 -5.71
C GLN A 88 12.63 7.55 -6.05
N SER A 89 11.50 7.18 -6.63
CA SER A 89 11.25 5.80 -7.05
C SER A 89 12.24 5.32 -8.11
N ALA A 90 12.70 6.22 -8.97
CA ALA A 90 13.69 5.92 -10.00
C ALA A 90 15.12 5.87 -9.45
N THR A 91 15.38 6.51 -8.32
CA THR A 91 16.72 6.69 -7.75
C THR A 91 16.87 6.06 -6.36
N LEU A 92 16.11 5.02 -6.05
CA LEU A 92 16.23 4.30 -4.77
C LEU A 92 17.66 3.81 -4.55
N PRO A 93 18.19 3.90 -3.30
CA PRO A 93 19.55 3.47 -3.02
C PRO A 93 19.70 1.96 -3.15
N GLY A 94 20.89 1.53 -3.61
CA GLY A 94 21.20 0.12 -3.76
C GLY A 94 20.42 -0.57 -4.85
N ALA A 95 20.39 -1.90 -4.80
CA ALA A 95 19.67 -2.70 -5.79
C ALA A 95 18.25 -3.01 -5.32
N PHE A 96 17.28 -2.70 -6.15
CA PHE A 96 15.89 -3.07 -5.97
C PHE A 96 15.27 -3.41 -7.33
N HIS A 97 14.32 -4.33 -7.36
CA HIS A 97 13.72 -4.78 -8.62
C HIS A 97 12.99 -3.64 -9.36
N LYS A 98 12.66 -3.87 -10.63
CA LYS A 98 12.26 -2.79 -11.55
C LYS A 98 10.77 -2.48 -11.58
N ASP A 99 9.93 -3.20 -10.85
CA ASP A 99 8.48 -2.96 -10.86
C ASP A 99 8.17 -1.52 -10.42
N PRO A 100 7.57 -0.69 -11.29
CA PRO A 100 7.37 0.71 -10.99
C PRO A 100 6.43 0.96 -9.81
N ALA A 101 5.36 0.16 -9.68
CA ALA A 101 4.41 0.32 -8.59
C ALA A 101 5.09 0.05 -7.25
N ASP A 102 5.84 -1.03 -7.13
CA ASP A 102 6.57 -1.36 -5.90
C ASP A 102 7.60 -0.29 -5.56
N ARG A 103 8.31 0.22 -6.56
CA ARG A 103 9.30 1.29 -6.36
C ARG A 103 8.64 2.57 -5.84
N MET A 104 7.48 2.95 -6.35
CA MET A 104 6.74 4.14 -5.89
C MET A 104 6.19 3.97 -4.48
N ILE A 105 5.71 2.79 -4.14
CA ILE A 105 5.21 2.49 -2.78
C ILE A 105 6.37 2.54 -1.77
N VAL A 106 7.50 1.95 -2.10
CA VAL A 106 8.72 2.01 -1.28
C VAL A 106 9.20 3.46 -1.12
N ALA A 107 9.22 4.22 -2.21
CA ALA A 107 9.62 5.64 -2.16
C ALA A 107 8.71 6.46 -1.25
N LEU A 108 7.40 6.22 -1.30
CA LEU A 108 6.45 6.89 -0.41
C LEU A 108 6.74 6.55 1.07
N ALA A 109 6.93 5.29 1.38
CA ALA A 109 7.24 4.87 2.76
C ALA A 109 8.52 5.54 3.28
N ARG A 110 9.54 5.62 2.43
CA ARG A 110 10.81 6.28 2.77
C ARG A 110 10.63 7.78 2.98
N GLU A 111 9.91 8.46 2.07
CA GLU A 111 9.65 9.90 2.18
C GLU A 111 8.92 10.26 3.48
N ARG A 112 7.95 9.44 3.87
CA ARG A 112 7.15 9.66 5.07
C ARG A 112 7.79 9.09 6.34
N ASN A 113 8.94 8.44 6.22
CA ASN A 113 9.59 7.71 7.31
C ASN A 113 8.60 6.75 7.98
N ALA A 114 7.80 6.06 7.16
CA ALA A 114 6.74 5.18 7.60
C ALA A 114 7.13 3.71 7.42
N VAL A 115 6.49 2.84 8.19
CA VAL A 115 6.61 1.40 8.04
C VAL A 115 5.72 0.95 6.88
N LEU A 116 6.25 0.14 5.98
CA LEU A 116 5.51 -0.45 4.87
C LEU A 116 4.97 -1.81 5.26
N VAL A 117 3.65 -1.97 5.22
CA VAL A 117 2.99 -3.25 5.52
C VAL A 117 2.93 -4.05 4.23
N THR A 118 3.68 -5.14 4.16
CA THR A 118 3.83 -5.93 2.94
C THR A 118 4.19 -7.39 3.21
N ALA A 119 3.58 -8.28 2.44
CA ALA A 119 3.95 -9.70 2.39
C ALA A 119 5.02 -9.99 1.32
N ASP A 120 5.37 -9.01 0.50
CA ASP A 120 6.29 -9.21 -0.62
C ASP A 120 7.72 -9.40 -0.14
N GLU A 121 8.28 -10.59 -0.34
CA GLU A 121 9.63 -10.92 0.09
C GLU A 121 10.70 -10.06 -0.58
N LYS A 122 10.48 -9.58 -1.80
CA LYS A 122 11.43 -8.70 -2.50
C LYS A 122 11.54 -7.37 -1.77
N ILE A 123 10.44 -6.85 -1.27
CA ILE A 123 10.42 -5.61 -0.48
C ILE A 123 11.02 -5.88 0.90
N GLN A 124 10.66 -6.99 1.54
CA GLN A 124 11.17 -7.34 2.86
C GLN A 124 12.70 -7.49 2.88
N ARG A 125 13.28 -7.97 1.78
CA ARG A 125 14.72 -8.11 1.62
C ARG A 125 15.44 -6.80 1.29
N TYR A 126 14.71 -5.77 0.90
CA TYR A 126 15.30 -4.48 0.56
C TYR A 126 15.70 -3.73 1.84
N PRO A 127 17.01 -3.46 2.06
CA PRO A 127 17.48 -2.96 3.36
C PRO A 127 17.17 -1.48 3.62
N HIS A 128 16.65 -0.75 2.64
CA HIS A 128 16.43 0.69 2.73
C HIS A 128 14.98 1.08 2.99
N VAL A 129 14.14 0.16 3.41
CA VAL A 129 12.76 0.43 3.83
C VAL A 129 12.47 -0.39 5.09
N ARG A 130 11.71 0.20 6.02
CA ARG A 130 11.20 -0.53 7.18
C ARG A 130 9.87 -1.19 6.79
N TRP A 131 9.67 -2.42 7.19
CA TRP A 131 8.48 -3.18 6.85
C TRP A 131 7.92 -3.93 8.05
N ALA A 132 6.65 -4.34 7.95
CA ALA A 132 5.97 -5.19 8.91
C ALA A 132 5.03 -6.17 8.20
N TRP A 133 4.87 -7.32 8.81
CA TRP A 133 3.92 -8.32 8.34
C TRP A 133 3.49 -9.27 9.44
#